data_471634b16449b9796e3675c78747b85b
#
_entry.id   471634b16449b9796e3675c78747b85b
#
_cell.length_a   1.000
_cell.length_b   1.000
_cell.length_c   1.000
_cell.angle_alpha   90.00
_cell.angle_beta   90.00
_cell.angle_gamma   90.00
#
_symmetry.space_group_name_H-M   'P 1'
#
loop_
_entity.id
_entity.type
_entity.pdbx_description
1 polymer ?
#
loop_
_entity_poly.entity_id
_entity_poly.type
_entity_poly.pdbx_seq_one_letter_code
_entity_poly.pdbx_strand_id
1 'polypeptide(L)'
;KKNKNVYLIFTTGHLEYAMMAYKYKTFDYLAKPITYERLEDTVKRLFDDIYGLPKKYIKIDNKNTLVDETQIQYIKRDGMKLNFHTSSRDYESYSSFNKIQDKLPNNFVRCHKSYIVNLDNIKNVDPVALTVYFNNDTFCSIGPKYKKEFMEVIKSHGIIE
;
A
#
# COMPACT_ATOMS: atom_id res chain seq x y z
N LYS A 1 -6.91 -37.32 7.52
CA LYS A 1 -6.08 -36.13 7.92
C LYS A 1 -6.52 -34.95 7.06
N LYS A 2 -7.25 -33.97 7.62
CA LYS A 2 -7.57 -32.73 6.90
C LYS A 2 -6.27 -31.96 6.70
N ASN A 3 -5.83 -31.81 5.44
CA ASN A 3 -4.75 -30.89 5.09
C ASN A 3 -5.20 -29.48 5.43
N LYS A 4 -4.61 -28.88 6.46
CA LYS A 4 -4.99 -27.54 6.97
C LYS A 4 -4.55 -26.39 6.05
N ASN A 5 -3.85 -26.68 4.96
CA ASN A 5 -3.21 -25.69 4.09
C ASN A 5 -3.67 -25.76 2.63
N VAL A 6 -4.93 -26.15 2.38
CA VAL A 6 -5.48 -26.12 1.03
C VAL A 6 -6.38 -24.90 0.89
N TYR A 7 -6.02 -24.02 -0.02
CA TYR A 7 -6.84 -22.89 -0.44
C TYR A 7 -7.66 -23.32 -1.66
N LEU A 8 -8.96 -23.14 -1.57
CA LEU A 8 -9.89 -23.55 -2.63
C LEU A 8 -10.44 -22.33 -3.33
N ILE A 9 -10.18 -22.21 -4.63
CA ILE A 9 -10.73 -21.16 -5.50
C ILE A 9 -11.69 -21.82 -6.48
N PHE A 10 -12.94 -21.41 -6.47
CA PHE A 10 -13.94 -21.89 -7.45
C PHE A 10 -13.97 -21.01 -8.67
N THR A 11 -14.00 -21.65 -9.85
CA THR A 11 -14.24 -20.94 -11.12
C THR A 11 -15.47 -21.52 -11.81
N THR A 12 -16.45 -20.68 -12.16
CA THR A 12 -17.68 -21.16 -12.81
C THR A 12 -18.35 -20.08 -13.64
N GLY A 13 -19.09 -20.51 -14.68
CA GLY A 13 -20.00 -19.62 -15.43
C GLY A 13 -21.40 -19.48 -14.81
N HIS A 14 -21.68 -20.23 -13.74
CA HIS A 14 -23.01 -20.30 -13.11
C HIS A 14 -22.99 -19.64 -11.75
N LEU A 15 -23.63 -18.48 -11.64
CA LEU A 15 -23.68 -17.70 -10.39
C LEU A 15 -24.44 -18.38 -9.27
N GLU A 16 -25.37 -19.28 -9.59
CA GLU A 16 -26.14 -20.05 -8.62
C GLU A 16 -25.26 -20.96 -7.75
N TYR A 17 -24.11 -21.38 -8.24
CA TYR A 17 -23.16 -22.19 -7.46
C TYR A 17 -22.30 -21.38 -6.48
N ALA A 18 -22.33 -20.05 -6.53
CA ALA A 18 -21.63 -19.21 -5.58
C ALA A 18 -22.05 -19.45 -4.13
N MET A 19 -23.36 -19.69 -3.92
CA MET A 19 -23.89 -20.02 -2.59
C MET A 19 -23.46 -21.40 -2.09
N MET A 20 -23.22 -22.36 -2.99
CA MET A 20 -22.68 -23.67 -2.62
C MET A 20 -21.20 -23.60 -2.25
N ALA A 21 -20.44 -22.74 -2.91
CA ALA A 21 -19.03 -22.49 -2.59
C ALA A 21 -18.84 -21.99 -1.15
N TYR A 22 -19.80 -21.24 -0.62
CA TYR A 22 -19.79 -20.75 0.77
C TYR A 22 -19.77 -21.89 1.82
N LYS A 23 -20.36 -23.05 1.51
CA LYS A 23 -20.35 -24.22 2.39
C LYS A 23 -18.98 -24.88 2.54
N TYR A 24 -18.08 -24.65 1.61
CA TYR A 24 -16.77 -25.33 1.53
C TYR A 24 -15.60 -24.50 2.03
N LYS A 25 -15.84 -23.34 2.69
CA LYS A 25 -14.78 -22.39 3.13
C LYS A 25 -13.79 -22.08 2.00
N THR A 26 -14.32 -21.68 0.86
CA THR A 26 -13.51 -21.27 -0.27
C THR A 26 -12.74 -19.99 0.04
N PHE A 27 -11.54 -19.89 -0.51
CA PHE A 27 -10.75 -18.66 -0.44
C PHE A 27 -11.36 -17.58 -1.33
N ASP A 28 -11.72 -17.92 -2.56
CA ASP A 28 -12.36 -17.01 -3.49
C ASP A 28 -13.23 -17.74 -4.52
N TYR A 29 -14.04 -16.95 -5.22
CA TYR A 29 -14.94 -17.38 -6.28
C TYR A 29 -14.75 -16.50 -7.51
N LEU A 30 -14.42 -17.11 -8.64
CA LEU A 30 -14.19 -16.42 -9.92
C LEU A 30 -15.28 -16.76 -10.90
N ALA A 31 -16.17 -15.81 -11.19
CA ALA A 31 -17.17 -15.97 -12.24
C ALA A 31 -16.51 -15.88 -13.62
N LYS A 32 -16.88 -16.76 -14.53
CA LYS A 32 -16.46 -16.69 -15.93
C LYS A 32 -17.36 -15.71 -16.69
N PRO A 33 -16.78 -14.87 -17.60
CA PRO A 33 -15.39 -14.83 -18.04
C PRO A 33 -14.48 -14.20 -16.95
N ILE A 34 -13.32 -14.83 -16.71
CA ILE A 34 -12.36 -14.35 -15.71
C ILE A 34 -11.51 -13.27 -16.38
N THR A 35 -11.53 -12.05 -15.85
CA THR A 35 -10.61 -10.98 -16.27
C THR A 35 -9.25 -11.14 -15.64
N TYR A 36 -8.21 -10.61 -16.31
CA TYR A 36 -6.85 -10.62 -15.78
C TYR A 36 -6.77 -9.92 -14.41
N GLU A 37 -7.38 -8.76 -14.27
CA GLU A 37 -7.40 -7.97 -13.03
C GLU A 37 -8.02 -8.74 -11.86
N ARG A 38 -9.13 -9.45 -12.12
CA ARG A 38 -9.81 -10.24 -11.08
C ARG A 38 -8.99 -11.45 -10.64
N LEU A 39 -8.30 -12.10 -11.59
CA LEU A 39 -7.38 -13.20 -11.28
C LEU A 39 -6.18 -12.71 -10.50
N GLU A 40 -5.57 -11.60 -10.94
CA GLU A 40 -4.41 -10.99 -10.28
C GLU A 40 -4.73 -10.61 -8.83
N ASP A 41 -5.87 -9.96 -8.58
CA ASP A 41 -6.33 -9.61 -7.23
C ASP A 41 -6.48 -10.85 -6.34
N THR A 42 -7.11 -11.91 -6.87
CA THR A 42 -7.31 -13.17 -6.13
C THR A 42 -5.98 -13.83 -5.78
N VAL A 43 -5.05 -13.90 -6.73
CA VAL A 43 -3.72 -14.49 -6.53
C VAL A 43 -2.92 -13.67 -5.53
N LYS A 44 -2.94 -12.34 -5.62
CA LYS A 44 -2.26 -11.45 -4.68
C LYS A 44 -2.76 -11.67 -3.25
N ARG A 45 -4.07 -11.69 -3.03
CA ARG A 45 -4.67 -11.97 -1.71
C ARG A 45 -4.32 -13.36 -1.20
N LEU A 46 -4.25 -14.37 -2.10
CA LEU A 46 -3.84 -15.73 -1.74
C LEU A 46 -2.39 -15.75 -1.25
N PHE A 47 -1.47 -15.07 -1.94
CA PHE A 47 -0.08 -14.97 -1.51
C PHE A 47 0.06 -14.23 -0.18
N ASP A 48 -0.69 -13.14 0.01
CA ASP A 48 -0.73 -12.39 1.27
C ASP A 48 -1.19 -13.28 2.45
N ASP A 49 -2.13 -14.19 2.20
CA ASP A 49 -2.65 -15.14 3.22
C ASP A 49 -1.70 -16.31 3.49
N ILE A 50 -1.06 -16.86 2.45
CA ILE A 50 -0.12 -18.00 2.56
C ILE A 50 1.18 -17.57 3.24
N TYR A 51 1.74 -16.45 2.85
CA TYR A 51 3.05 -16.00 3.33
C TYR A 51 2.98 -15.14 4.58
N GLY A 52 1.73 -14.84 5.03
CA GLY A 52 1.48 -14.30 6.37
C GLY A 52 2.30 -13.04 6.68
N LEU A 53 2.50 -12.17 5.70
CA LEU A 53 3.00 -10.85 6.03
C LEU A 53 1.91 -10.18 6.89
N PRO A 54 2.16 -9.97 8.18
CA PRO A 54 1.16 -9.36 9.03
C PRO A 54 0.83 -8.00 8.40
N LYS A 55 -0.43 -7.83 7.99
CA LYS A 55 -0.90 -6.51 7.53
C LYS A 55 -0.61 -5.53 8.65
N LYS A 56 0.38 -4.70 8.45
CA LYS A 56 0.74 -3.68 9.40
C LYS A 56 -0.19 -2.50 9.16
N TYR A 57 -0.97 -2.17 10.16
CA TYR A 57 -1.85 -1.03 10.12
C TYR A 57 -1.25 0.13 10.89
N ILE A 58 -1.27 1.29 10.28
CA ILE A 58 -0.92 2.55 10.94
C ILE A 58 -2.21 3.17 11.47
N LYS A 59 -2.23 3.46 12.77
CA LYS A 59 -3.29 4.24 13.39
C LYS A 59 -3.03 5.71 13.14
N ILE A 60 -3.90 6.35 12.35
CA ILE A 60 -3.68 7.71 11.87
C ILE A 60 -4.37 8.80 12.69
N ASP A 61 -5.35 8.44 13.51
CA ASP A 61 -6.10 9.40 14.34
C ASP A 61 -6.53 8.81 15.69
N ASN A 62 -7.15 9.65 16.52
CA ASN A 62 -7.69 9.23 17.82
C ASN A 62 -9.00 8.43 17.69
N LYS A 63 -9.62 8.36 16.53
CA LYS A 63 -10.86 7.64 16.24
C LYS A 63 -10.62 6.17 15.84
N ASN A 64 -9.39 5.68 16.02
CA ASN A 64 -8.97 4.32 15.63
C ASN A 64 -9.07 4.01 14.13
N THR A 65 -8.92 5.02 13.29
CA THR A 65 -8.80 4.79 11.85
C THR A 65 -7.48 4.07 11.57
N LEU A 66 -7.59 2.83 11.11
CA LEU A 66 -6.46 1.98 10.74
C LEU A 66 -6.31 2.00 9.21
N VAL A 67 -5.12 2.29 8.74
CA VAL A 67 -4.77 2.28 7.32
C VAL A 67 -3.68 1.26 7.09
N ASP A 68 -3.88 0.40 6.11
CA ASP A 68 -2.86 -0.57 5.67
C ASP A 68 -1.63 0.20 5.16
N GLU A 69 -0.49 0.01 5.81
CA GLU A 69 0.74 0.74 5.50
C GLU A 69 1.21 0.50 4.06
N THR A 70 0.94 -0.71 3.52
CA THR A 70 1.35 -1.08 2.16
C THR A 70 0.61 -0.29 1.08
N GLN A 71 -0.57 0.23 1.40
CA GLN A 71 -1.37 1.03 0.47
C GLN A 71 -1.00 2.51 0.48
N ILE A 72 -0.31 2.99 1.53
CA ILE A 72 0.06 4.41 1.64
C ILE A 72 1.21 4.69 0.69
N GLN A 73 0.99 5.55 -0.29
CA GLN A 73 2.01 6.02 -1.22
C GLN A 73 2.86 7.13 -0.61
N TYR A 74 2.20 8.15 -0.08
CA TYR A 74 2.85 9.25 0.60
C TYR A 74 1.90 9.94 1.59
N ILE A 75 2.49 10.71 2.49
CA ILE A 75 1.79 11.54 3.47
C ILE A 75 2.14 13.00 3.19
N LYS A 76 1.11 13.80 2.93
CA LYS A 76 1.23 15.24 2.68
C LYS A 76 0.80 16.03 3.90
N ARG A 77 1.61 17.02 4.30
CA ARG A 77 1.20 18.02 5.28
C ARG A 77 0.47 19.16 4.60
N ASP A 78 -0.72 19.47 5.07
CA ASP A 78 -1.52 20.62 4.66
C ASP A 78 -1.99 21.39 5.92
N GLY A 79 -1.32 22.48 6.22
CA GLY A 79 -1.54 23.23 7.45
C GLY A 79 -1.36 22.37 8.71
N MET A 80 -2.45 22.18 9.44
CA MET A 80 -2.51 21.38 10.67
C MET A 80 -2.94 19.93 10.43
N LYS A 81 -3.22 19.55 9.19
CA LYS A 81 -3.65 18.22 8.79
C LYS A 81 -2.53 17.45 8.09
N LEU A 82 -2.62 16.15 8.19
CA LEU A 82 -1.86 15.20 7.39
C LEU A 82 -2.84 14.42 6.50
N ASN A 83 -2.58 14.42 5.21
CA ASN A 83 -3.32 13.67 4.21
C ASN A 83 -2.50 12.45 3.82
N PHE A 84 -3.05 11.27 4.08
CA PHE A 84 -2.47 9.97 3.73
C PHE A 84 -3.04 9.56 2.37
N HIS A 85 -2.23 9.66 1.35
CA HIS A 85 -2.60 9.27 -0.01
C HIS A 85 -2.33 7.79 -0.21
N THR A 86 -3.38 7.05 -0.54
CA THR A 86 -3.28 5.61 -0.81
C THR A 86 -3.66 5.27 -2.25
N SER A 87 -3.47 4.03 -2.65
CA SER A 87 -3.86 3.55 -3.97
C SER A 87 -5.38 3.55 -4.20
N SER A 88 -6.20 3.55 -3.13
CA SER A 88 -7.64 3.43 -3.22
C SER A 88 -8.41 4.69 -2.81
N ARG A 89 -7.99 5.36 -1.74
CA ARG A 89 -8.64 6.56 -1.20
C ARG A 89 -7.69 7.34 -0.30
N ASP A 90 -8.02 8.58 -0.02
CA ASP A 90 -7.27 9.42 0.89
C ASP A 90 -7.88 9.42 2.31
N TYR A 91 -7.01 9.61 3.30
CA TYR A 91 -7.42 9.76 4.69
C TYR A 91 -6.82 11.03 5.26
N GLU A 92 -7.55 11.71 6.12
CA GLU A 92 -7.09 12.91 6.81
C GLU A 92 -6.95 12.68 8.31
N SER A 93 -5.92 13.29 8.90
CA SER A 93 -5.74 13.30 10.35
C SER A 93 -5.21 14.65 10.82
N TYR A 94 -5.73 15.14 11.93
CA TYR A 94 -5.17 16.31 12.63
C TYR A 94 -3.95 15.87 13.44
N SER A 95 -2.77 15.97 12.83
CA SER A 95 -1.51 15.55 13.40
C SER A 95 -0.34 16.33 12.79
N SER A 96 0.87 16.04 13.24
CA SER A 96 2.10 16.56 12.66
C SER A 96 3.07 15.45 12.32
N PHE A 97 4.03 15.70 11.42
CA PHE A 97 5.07 14.71 11.08
C PHE A 97 5.83 14.22 12.30
N ASN A 98 6.17 15.11 13.23
CA ASN A 98 6.89 14.71 14.46
C ASN A 98 6.10 13.71 15.32
N LYS A 99 4.76 13.82 15.33
CA LYS A 99 3.91 12.92 16.12
C LYS A 99 3.71 11.55 15.48
N ILE A 100 3.80 11.47 14.16
CA ILE A 100 3.57 10.21 13.44
C ILE A 100 4.88 9.51 13.07
N GLN A 101 5.99 10.23 12.97
CA GLN A 101 7.26 9.70 12.47
C GLN A 101 7.74 8.49 13.29
N ASP A 102 7.59 8.55 14.62
CA ASP A 102 7.96 7.43 15.52
C ASP A 102 7.03 6.20 15.36
N LYS A 103 5.89 6.37 14.70
CA LYS A 103 4.90 5.31 14.45
C LYS A 103 4.97 4.74 13.04
N LEU A 104 5.70 5.41 12.16
CA LEU A 104 5.88 4.97 10.78
C LEU A 104 7.03 3.95 10.70
N PRO A 105 6.87 2.90 9.89
CA PRO A 105 7.97 2.00 9.57
C PRO A 105 9.14 2.69 8.87
N ASN A 106 10.30 2.03 8.85
CA ASN A 106 11.55 2.59 8.30
C ASN A 106 11.52 2.84 6.79
N ASN A 107 10.57 2.24 6.07
CA ASN A 107 10.34 2.48 4.65
C ASN A 107 9.59 3.80 4.38
N PHE A 108 9.14 4.53 5.42
CA PHE A 108 8.58 5.86 5.29
C PHE A 108 9.65 6.92 5.51
N VAL A 109 10.04 7.60 4.45
CA VAL A 109 11.16 8.54 4.45
C VAL A 109 10.69 9.95 4.10
N ARG A 110 11.20 10.93 4.83
CA ARG A 110 10.89 12.32 4.58
C ARG A 110 11.72 12.85 3.41
N CYS A 111 11.04 13.25 2.33
CA CYS A 111 11.67 13.81 1.14
C CYS A 111 11.48 15.32 0.99
N HIS A 112 10.59 15.93 1.80
CA HIS A 112 10.29 17.37 1.73
C HIS A 112 9.76 17.90 3.08
N LYS A 113 9.75 19.21 3.29
CA LYS A 113 9.11 19.81 4.49
C LYS A 113 7.64 19.42 4.64
N SER A 114 6.98 19.09 3.52
CA SER A 114 5.56 18.75 3.46
C SER A 114 5.27 17.33 2.96
N TYR A 115 6.28 16.48 2.73
CA TYR A 115 6.07 15.12 2.24
C TYR A 115 6.91 14.08 2.98
N ILE A 116 6.27 12.97 3.33
CA ILE A 116 6.88 11.68 3.69
C ILE A 116 6.41 10.68 2.66
N VAL A 117 7.30 9.90 2.06
CA VAL A 117 7.00 8.90 1.02
C VAL A 117 7.23 7.49 1.55
N ASN A 118 6.45 6.55 1.07
CA ASN A 118 6.68 5.13 1.28
C ASN A 118 7.58 4.61 0.15
N LEU A 119 8.77 4.17 0.47
CA LEU A 119 9.76 3.70 -0.51
C LEU A 119 9.26 2.51 -1.33
N ASP A 120 8.47 1.61 -0.71
CA ASP A 120 7.96 0.39 -1.35
C ASP A 120 6.94 0.69 -2.46
N ASN A 121 6.35 1.90 -2.45
CA ASN A 121 5.33 2.34 -3.41
C ASN A 121 5.88 3.32 -4.47
N ILE A 122 7.18 3.60 -4.47
CA ILE A 122 7.80 4.46 -5.47
C ILE A 122 7.86 3.74 -6.82
N LYS A 123 7.31 4.35 -7.85
CA LYS A 123 7.39 3.88 -9.23
C LYS A 123 8.68 4.34 -9.91
N ASN A 124 9.01 5.60 -9.73
CA ASN A 124 10.20 6.22 -10.32
C ASN A 124 10.61 7.49 -9.57
N VAL A 125 11.87 7.87 -9.69
CA VAL A 125 12.40 9.13 -9.16
C VAL A 125 13.15 9.85 -10.26
N ASP A 126 12.82 11.13 -10.48
CA ASP A 126 13.58 12.03 -11.34
C ASP A 126 14.51 12.89 -10.47
N PRO A 127 15.82 12.63 -10.45
CA PRO A 127 16.79 13.36 -9.63
C PRO A 127 17.07 14.78 -10.15
N VAL A 128 16.73 15.06 -11.42
CA VAL A 128 16.91 16.38 -12.05
C VAL A 128 15.69 17.25 -11.75
N ALA A 129 14.50 16.75 -12.02
CA ALA A 129 13.25 17.44 -11.69
C ALA A 129 12.93 17.42 -10.19
N LEU A 130 13.69 16.69 -9.37
CA LEU A 130 13.47 16.52 -7.93
C LEU A 130 12.04 16.04 -7.62
N THR A 131 11.60 14.99 -8.33
CA THR A 131 10.23 14.49 -8.26
C THR A 131 10.21 12.98 -8.04
N VAL A 132 9.37 12.55 -7.12
CA VAL A 132 9.04 11.13 -6.87
C VAL A 132 7.69 10.84 -7.50
N TYR A 133 7.61 9.80 -8.32
CA TYR A 133 6.38 9.36 -8.99
C TYR A 133 5.86 8.07 -8.37
N PHE A 134 4.54 7.96 -8.25
CA PHE A 134 3.83 6.79 -7.76
C PHE A 134 2.98 6.16 -8.86
N ASN A 135 2.44 4.99 -8.58
CA ASN A 135 1.41 4.39 -9.42
C ASN A 135 0.23 5.29 -9.58
N ASN A 136 -0.67 5.45 -10.24
CA ASN A 136 -1.81 6.40 -10.32
C ASN A 136 -1.44 7.84 -10.73
N ASP A 137 -0.28 8.00 -11.36
CA ASP A 137 0.22 9.29 -11.88
C ASP A 137 0.30 10.41 -10.82
N THR A 138 0.32 10.04 -9.54
CA THR A 138 0.57 10.98 -8.44
C THR A 138 2.06 11.19 -8.25
N PHE A 139 2.43 12.35 -7.71
CA PHE A 139 3.84 12.70 -7.48
C PHE A 139 4.05 13.60 -6.27
N CYS A 140 5.28 13.60 -5.74
CA CYS A 140 5.76 14.49 -4.70
C CYS A 140 7.06 15.17 -5.11
N SER A 141 7.27 16.42 -4.67
CA SER A 141 8.54 17.11 -4.86
C SER A 141 9.55 16.74 -3.78
N ILE A 142 10.82 16.64 -4.15
CA ILE A 142 11.94 16.50 -3.23
C ILE A 142 12.43 17.89 -2.85
N GLY A 143 12.44 18.19 -1.53
CA GLY A 143 12.92 19.48 -1.04
C GLY A 143 14.45 19.57 -1.09
N PRO A 144 15.04 20.75 -1.42
CA PRO A 144 16.48 20.90 -1.54
C PRO A 144 17.26 20.47 -0.29
N LYS A 145 16.73 20.73 0.90
CA LYS A 145 17.34 20.31 2.18
C LYS A 145 17.34 18.78 2.39
N TYR A 146 16.43 18.08 1.75
CA TYR A 146 16.26 16.62 1.89
C TYR A 146 16.93 15.84 0.78
N LYS A 147 17.33 16.51 -0.31
CA LYS A 147 17.87 15.87 -1.52
C LYS A 147 18.98 14.87 -1.22
N LYS A 148 20.03 15.31 -0.50
CA LYS A 148 21.22 14.49 -0.26
C LYS A 148 20.86 13.20 0.49
N GLU A 149 20.24 13.34 1.66
CA GLU A 149 19.86 12.22 2.51
C GLU A 149 18.85 11.28 1.81
N PHE A 150 17.84 11.86 1.14
CA PHE A 150 16.85 11.06 0.43
C PHE A 150 17.45 10.26 -0.72
N MET A 151 18.38 10.85 -1.50
CA MET A 151 19.07 10.16 -2.59
C MET A 151 19.95 9.01 -2.09
N GLU A 152 20.62 9.16 -0.95
CA GLU A 152 21.39 8.08 -0.32
C GLU A 152 20.47 6.92 0.09
N VAL A 153 19.33 7.23 0.67
CA VAL A 153 18.35 6.22 1.10
C VAL A 153 17.76 5.45 -0.09
N ILE A 154 17.33 6.11 -1.16
CA ILE A 154 16.73 5.42 -2.32
C ILE A 154 17.75 4.60 -3.11
N LYS A 155 19.04 5.00 -3.11
CA LYS A 155 20.13 4.16 -3.63
C LYS A 155 20.32 2.90 -2.79
N SER A 156 20.37 3.02 -1.48
CA SER A 156 20.52 1.87 -0.58
C SER A 156 19.34 0.89 -0.65
N HIS A 157 18.16 1.37 -1.06
CA HIS A 157 16.96 0.54 -1.31
C HIS A 157 16.90 -0.03 -2.73
N GLY A 158 17.87 0.29 -3.61
CA GLY A 158 17.90 -0.21 -4.99
C GLY A 158 16.81 0.39 -5.90
N ILE A 159 16.26 1.56 -5.54
CA ILE A 159 15.23 2.25 -6.33
C ILE A 159 15.87 3.00 -7.51
N ILE A 160 17.08 3.48 -7.33
CA ILE A 160 17.91 4.09 -8.37
C ILE A 160 19.36 3.56 -8.28
N GLU A 161 20.10 3.59 -9.40
CA GLU A 161 21.51 3.23 -9.48
C GLU A 161 22.46 4.30 -8.88
#